data_8eea3d205291c72120b1834882cf5015
#
_entry.id   8eea3d205291c72120b1834882cf5015
#
_cell.length_a   1.000
_cell.length_b   1.000
_cell.length_c   1.000
_cell.angle_alpha   90.00
_cell.angle_beta   90.00
_cell.angle_gamma   90.00
#
_symmetry.space_group_name_H-M   'P 1'
#
loop_
_entity.id
_entity.type
_entity.pdbx_description
1 polymer ?
#
loop_
_entity_poly.entity_id
_entity_poly.type
_entity_poly.pdbx_seq_one_letter_code
_entity_poly.pdbx_strand_id
1 'polypeptide(L)'
;FMGCSGLLKIENCSWAGLMDDPINIHGTCSRIMEVLSPTRIKCKFMQDMSEGMEWGRPDETIGFIEHKTMRTVATGKMNKFEALNKAEFIIELSVPLPAGVEAGYVIENLTCTPDAEIRNCHFGSCRARGLLVSTPGKVIIENNVFESSGSAILIAGDANAWYESGAVKDVLIRNNDFRYPC
;
A
#
# COMPACT_ATOMS: atom_id res chain seq x y z
N PHE A 1 -7.84 2.49 -3.80
CA PHE A 1 -6.80 3.52 -4.05
C PHE A 1 -5.45 2.87 -3.96
N MET A 2 -4.95 2.40 -5.09
CA MET A 2 -3.70 1.66 -5.21
C MET A 2 -2.62 2.56 -5.83
N GLY A 3 -1.47 2.71 -5.15
CA GLY A 3 -0.31 3.44 -5.66
C GLY A 3 -0.57 4.93 -5.93
N CYS A 4 -1.46 5.55 -5.19
CA CYS A 4 -1.70 6.99 -5.28
C CYS A 4 -0.61 7.76 -4.55
N SER A 5 -0.45 9.05 -4.86
CA SER A 5 0.43 9.96 -4.15
C SER A 5 -0.34 11.17 -3.62
N GLY A 6 0.25 11.86 -2.64
CA GLY A 6 -0.36 13.03 -2.03
C GLY A 6 -1.50 12.70 -1.07
N LEU A 7 -2.50 13.56 -0.97
CA LEU A 7 -3.60 13.46 -0.02
C LEU A 7 -4.90 13.01 -0.70
N LEU A 8 -5.46 11.90 -0.24
CA LEU A 8 -6.81 11.45 -0.57
C LEU A 8 -7.80 12.09 0.42
N LYS A 9 -8.76 12.85 -0.09
CA LYS A 9 -9.88 13.36 0.70
C LYS A 9 -11.16 12.65 0.30
N ILE A 10 -11.82 12.01 1.27
CA ILE A 10 -13.07 11.26 1.10
C ILE A 10 -14.04 11.80 2.13
N GLU A 11 -15.00 12.58 1.70
CA GLU A 11 -15.90 13.30 2.59
C GLU A 11 -17.37 13.21 2.12
N ASN A 12 -18.28 13.05 3.09
CA ASN A 12 -19.74 13.08 2.85
C ASN A 12 -20.21 12.00 1.85
N CYS A 13 -19.57 10.84 1.86
CA CYS A 13 -19.89 9.72 0.98
C CYS A 13 -20.66 8.62 1.73
N SER A 14 -21.40 7.80 0.99
CA SER A 14 -22.12 6.66 1.54
C SER A 14 -21.98 5.43 0.65
N TRP A 15 -21.79 4.28 1.27
CA TRP A 15 -21.71 2.97 0.62
C TRP A 15 -22.61 1.97 1.33
N ALA A 16 -23.27 1.11 0.57
CA ALA A 16 -24.04 0.00 1.10
C ALA A 16 -24.19 -1.12 0.06
N GLY A 17 -24.36 -2.34 0.52
CA GLY A 17 -24.62 -3.50 -0.33
C GLY A 17 -23.44 -3.94 -1.18
N LEU A 18 -22.22 -3.58 -0.83
CA LEU A 18 -21.02 -3.98 -1.57
C LEU A 18 -20.59 -5.41 -1.22
N MET A 19 -20.05 -6.11 -2.21
CA MET A 19 -19.54 -7.47 -2.05
C MET A 19 -18.10 -7.52 -1.54
N ASP A 20 -17.45 -6.37 -1.48
CA ASP A 20 -16.05 -6.18 -1.02
C ASP A 20 -15.92 -4.84 -0.30
N ASP A 21 -14.69 -4.47 0.11
CA ASP A 21 -14.41 -3.25 0.86
C ASP A 21 -14.82 -2.00 0.06
N PRO A 22 -15.60 -1.07 0.63
CA PRO A 22 -15.89 0.22 0.01
C PRO A 22 -14.63 1.02 -0.29
N ILE A 23 -13.66 0.97 0.62
CA ILE A 23 -12.40 1.68 0.50
C ILE A 23 -11.26 0.76 0.93
N ASN A 24 -10.26 0.63 0.05
CA ASN A 24 -8.95 0.08 0.36
C ASN A 24 -7.89 1.10 -0.07
N ILE A 25 -7.01 1.51 0.87
CA ILE A 25 -5.96 2.51 0.65
C ILE A 25 -4.61 1.85 0.86
N HIS A 26 -3.84 1.70 -0.22
CA HIS A 26 -2.57 0.99 -0.17
C HIS A 26 -1.59 1.47 -1.25
N GLY A 27 -0.30 1.18 -1.03
CA GLY A 27 0.74 1.26 -2.04
C GLY A 27 0.72 0.03 -2.96
N THR A 28 1.88 -0.31 -3.48
CA THR A 28 2.09 -1.55 -4.24
C THR A 28 3.49 -2.06 -3.94
N CYS A 29 3.56 -3.21 -3.31
CA CYS A 29 4.79 -3.92 -3.06
C CYS A 29 5.14 -4.84 -4.22
N SER A 30 6.43 -5.01 -4.47
CA SER A 30 6.97 -5.95 -5.46
C SER A 30 8.15 -6.69 -4.88
N ARG A 31 8.34 -7.95 -5.26
CA ARG A 31 9.40 -8.79 -4.71
C ARG A 31 10.67 -8.67 -5.55
N ILE A 32 11.82 -8.54 -4.87
CA ILE A 32 13.15 -8.66 -5.50
C ILE A 32 13.37 -10.12 -5.85
N MET A 33 13.46 -10.42 -7.12
CA MET A 33 13.71 -11.77 -7.63
C MET A 33 15.21 -12.04 -7.78
N GLU A 34 15.98 -11.01 -8.16
CA GLU A 34 17.41 -11.12 -8.43
C GLU A 34 18.11 -9.78 -8.25
N VAL A 35 19.32 -9.80 -7.73
CA VAL A 35 20.24 -8.66 -7.71
C VAL A 35 21.18 -8.78 -8.91
N LEU A 36 20.97 -7.95 -9.93
CA LEU A 36 21.70 -8.02 -11.19
C LEU A 36 23.07 -7.33 -11.12
N SER A 37 23.15 -6.26 -10.31
CA SER A 37 24.38 -5.52 -10.07
C SER A 37 24.24 -4.70 -8.78
N PRO A 38 25.28 -4.00 -8.30
CA PRO A 38 25.15 -3.16 -7.12
C PRO A 38 24.03 -2.12 -7.17
N THR A 39 23.60 -1.69 -8.36
CA THR A 39 22.55 -0.67 -8.53
C THR A 39 21.32 -1.19 -9.29
N ARG A 40 21.28 -2.46 -9.70
CA ARG A 40 20.16 -2.99 -10.51
C ARG A 40 19.56 -4.23 -9.89
N ILE A 41 18.25 -4.20 -9.72
CA ILE A 41 17.46 -5.33 -9.20
C ILE A 41 16.36 -5.70 -10.19
N LYS A 42 16.14 -7.00 -10.36
CA LYS A 42 14.98 -7.54 -11.08
C LYS A 42 13.87 -7.80 -10.07
N CYS A 43 12.69 -7.25 -10.34
CA CYS A 43 11.54 -7.35 -9.47
C CYS A 43 10.35 -7.98 -10.19
N LYS A 44 9.37 -8.44 -9.41
CA LYS A 44 8.13 -9.02 -9.93
C LYS A 44 6.94 -8.52 -9.12
N PHE A 45 5.87 -8.16 -9.82
CA PHE A 45 4.54 -8.04 -9.23
C PHE A 45 4.06 -9.43 -8.79
N MET A 46 3.60 -9.52 -7.56
CA MET A 46 3.18 -10.80 -6.98
C MET A 46 1.68 -11.02 -7.03
N GLN A 47 0.94 -10.00 -7.48
CA GLN A 47 -0.50 -10.04 -7.66
C GLN A 47 -0.87 -9.52 -9.06
N ASP A 48 -1.80 -10.20 -9.71
CA ASP A 48 -2.24 -9.89 -11.08
C ASP A 48 -2.82 -8.48 -11.21
N MET A 49 -3.42 -7.96 -10.15
CA MET A 49 -3.98 -6.60 -10.11
C MET A 49 -2.93 -5.50 -10.31
N SER A 50 -1.68 -5.79 -10.01
CA SER A 50 -0.56 -4.83 -10.15
C SER A 50 0.17 -4.99 -11.48
N GLU A 51 -0.12 -6.04 -12.26
CA GLU A 51 0.57 -6.29 -13.52
C GLU A 51 0.35 -5.19 -14.55
N GLY A 52 1.42 -4.78 -15.20
CA GLY A 52 1.40 -3.78 -16.28
C GLY A 52 1.35 -2.33 -15.79
N MET A 53 1.34 -2.07 -14.48
CA MET A 53 1.41 -0.69 -14.01
C MET A 53 2.82 -0.10 -14.17
N GLU A 54 2.90 1.21 -14.42
CA GLU A 54 4.13 1.99 -14.26
C GLU A 54 4.39 2.15 -12.75
N TRP A 55 5.18 1.23 -12.18
CA TRP A 55 5.35 1.14 -10.73
C TRP A 55 6.08 2.32 -10.12
N GLY A 56 6.88 3.03 -10.91
CA GLY A 56 7.62 4.18 -10.40
C GLY A 56 8.37 4.95 -11.46
N ARG A 57 8.86 6.14 -11.05
CA ARG A 57 9.54 7.12 -11.91
C ARG A 57 10.89 7.53 -11.31
N PRO A 58 11.80 8.09 -12.12
CA PRO A 58 13.05 8.64 -11.60
C PRO A 58 12.83 9.60 -10.41
N ASP A 59 13.76 9.58 -9.47
CA ASP A 59 13.78 10.38 -8.23
C ASP A 59 12.73 9.99 -7.17
N GLU A 60 11.86 9.02 -7.43
CA GLU A 60 10.95 8.49 -6.41
C GLU A 60 11.69 7.67 -5.35
N THR A 61 11.15 7.68 -4.14
CA THR A 61 11.75 6.99 -3.00
C THR A 61 11.25 5.56 -2.92
N ILE A 62 12.19 4.62 -2.89
CA ILE A 62 11.92 3.19 -2.70
C ILE A 62 12.24 2.81 -1.25
N GLY A 63 11.32 2.13 -0.59
CA GLY A 63 11.55 1.40 0.66
C GLY A 63 11.93 -0.03 0.39
N PHE A 64 12.94 -0.54 1.09
CA PHE A 64 13.30 -1.96 1.11
C PHE A 64 12.72 -2.59 2.37
N ILE A 65 11.85 -3.57 2.20
CA ILE A 65 11.05 -4.17 3.27
C ILE A 65 11.48 -5.62 3.48
N GLU A 66 11.80 -5.97 4.69
CA GLU A 66 11.97 -7.36 5.09
C GLU A 66 10.58 -7.99 5.25
N HIS A 67 10.24 -8.92 4.33
CA HIS A 67 8.86 -9.40 4.15
C HIS A 67 8.27 -10.16 5.36
N LYS A 68 9.10 -10.69 6.25
CA LYS A 68 8.63 -11.40 7.45
C LYS A 68 8.21 -10.45 8.57
N THR A 69 8.94 -9.38 8.74
CA THR A 69 8.71 -8.40 9.82
C THR A 69 7.94 -7.16 9.36
N MET A 70 7.72 -6.99 8.06
CA MET A 70 7.15 -5.79 7.43
C MET A 70 7.98 -4.52 7.68
N ARG A 71 9.21 -4.64 8.17
CA ARG A 71 10.05 -3.47 8.47
C ARG A 71 10.71 -2.94 7.21
N THR A 72 10.57 -1.65 7.00
CA THR A 72 11.44 -0.91 6.07
C THR A 72 12.83 -0.84 6.69
N VAL A 73 13.78 -1.60 6.13
CA VAL A 73 15.15 -1.70 6.65
C VAL A 73 16.06 -0.63 6.06
N ALA A 74 15.73 -0.11 4.89
CA ALA A 74 16.47 0.95 4.20
C ALA A 74 15.58 1.66 3.18
N THR A 75 16.07 2.79 2.67
CA THR A 75 15.46 3.50 1.55
C THR A 75 16.51 3.83 0.49
N GLY A 76 16.06 4.03 -0.74
CA GLY A 76 16.88 4.44 -1.87
C GLY A 76 16.10 5.34 -2.82
N LYS A 77 16.78 5.86 -3.83
CA LYS A 77 16.18 6.61 -4.92
C LYS A 77 16.24 5.80 -6.20
N MET A 78 15.12 5.80 -6.94
CA MET A 78 15.07 5.20 -8.26
C MET A 78 15.72 6.12 -9.29
N ASN A 79 16.57 5.56 -10.13
CA ASN A 79 17.11 6.22 -11.32
C ASN A 79 16.30 5.87 -12.56
N LYS A 80 15.90 4.61 -12.69
CA LYS A 80 15.15 4.13 -13.86
C LYS A 80 14.22 2.97 -13.51
N PHE A 81 13.06 2.96 -14.15
CA PHE A 81 12.15 1.80 -14.24
C PHE A 81 12.16 1.25 -15.65
N GLU A 82 12.23 -0.06 -15.82
CA GLU A 82 12.25 -0.75 -17.11
C GLU A 82 11.35 -1.99 -17.05
N ALA A 83 10.18 -1.94 -17.67
CA ALA A 83 9.29 -3.09 -17.77
C ALA A 83 9.91 -4.14 -18.71
N LEU A 84 10.01 -5.40 -18.27
CA LEU A 84 10.42 -6.54 -19.09
C LEU A 84 9.21 -7.22 -19.72
N ASN A 85 8.15 -7.33 -18.96
CA ASN A 85 6.85 -7.83 -19.39
C ASN A 85 5.80 -7.27 -18.38
N LYS A 86 4.54 -7.72 -18.45
CA LYS A 86 3.51 -7.19 -17.55
C LYS A 86 3.72 -7.53 -16.07
N ALA A 87 4.47 -8.59 -15.74
CA ALA A 87 4.70 -9.03 -14.38
C ALA A 87 6.09 -8.69 -13.84
N GLU A 88 7.11 -8.57 -14.69
CA GLU A 88 8.51 -8.40 -14.30
C GLU A 88 9.09 -7.09 -14.83
N PHE A 89 9.96 -6.50 -14.03
CA PHE A 89 10.63 -5.25 -14.34
C PHE A 89 11.99 -5.13 -13.66
N ILE A 90 12.79 -4.20 -14.14
CA ILE A 90 14.08 -3.84 -13.53
C ILE A 90 13.97 -2.45 -12.94
N ILE A 91 14.51 -2.29 -11.74
CA ILE A 91 14.79 -1.01 -11.11
C ILE A 91 16.29 -0.76 -11.15
N GLU A 92 16.67 0.42 -11.62
CA GLU A 92 18.00 0.97 -11.41
C GLU A 92 17.95 2.00 -10.28
N LEU A 93 18.86 1.88 -9.35
CA LEU A 93 18.98 2.76 -8.18
C LEU A 93 20.01 3.85 -8.45
N SER A 94 19.81 5.01 -7.86
CA SER A 94 20.77 6.15 -7.96
C SER A 94 22.07 5.89 -7.18
N VAL A 95 22.04 4.97 -6.20
CA VAL A 95 23.18 4.55 -5.37
C VAL A 95 23.15 3.03 -5.20
N PRO A 96 24.24 2.40 -4.78
CA PRO A 96 24.26 0.96 -4.54
C PRO A 96 23.18 0.48 -3.58
N LEU A 97 22.68 -0.73 -3.81
CA LEU A 97 21.73 -1.44 -2.97
C LEU A 97 22.22 -1.44 -1.51
N PRO A 98 21.35 -1.13 -0.54
CA PRO A 98 21.74 -1.13 0.86
C PRO A 98 22.27 -2.49 1.32
N ALA A 99 23.28 -2.49 2.19
CA ALA A 99 23.88 -3.71 2.72
C ALA A 99 22.82 -4.59 3.42
N GLY A 100 22.84 -5.89 3.13
CA GLY A 100 21.90 -6.87 3.68
C GLY A 100 20.57 -6.99 2.94
N VAL A 101 20.29 -6.13 1.97
CA VAL A 101 19.13 -6.28 1.07
C VAL A 101 19.51 -7.25 -0.06
N GLU A 102 18.69 -8.27 -0.24
CA GLU A 102 18.94 -9.39 -1.18
C GLU A 102 17.67 -9.85 -1.87
N ALA A 103 17.77 -10.83 -2.74
CA ALA A 103 16.61 -11.49 -3.33
C ALA A 103 15.70 -12.06 -2.24
N GLY A 104 14.37 -11.88 -2.42
CA GLY A 104 13.36 -12.23 -1.42
C GLY A 104 12.87 -11.03 -0.60
N TYR A 105 13.64 -9.95 -0.51
CA TYR A 105 13.11 -8.68 0.02
C TYR A 105 12.01 -8.14 -0.87
N VAL A 106 11.23 -7.23 -0.30
CA VAL A 106 10.15 -6.55 -0.99
C VAL A 106 10.51 -5.07 -1.14
N ILE A 107 10.13 -4.48 -2.24
CA ILE A 107 10.24 -3.04 -2.46
C ILE A 107 8.86 -2.40 -2.45
N GLU A 108 8.77 -1.18 -1.94
CA GLU A 108 7.58 -0.33 -1.96
C GLU A 108 7.95 1.05 -2.49
N ASN A 109 7.12 1.61 -3.36
CA ASN A 109 7.30 2.99 -3.79
C ASN A 109 6.69 3.93 -2.75
N LEU A 110 7.52 4.45 -1.85
CA LEU A 110 7.11 5.34 -0.76
C LEU A 110 6.63 6.73 -1.21
N THR A 111 6.86 7.11 -2.46
CA THR A 111 6.27 8.31 -3.06
C THR A 111 4.81 8.09 -3.44
N CYS A 112 4.44 6.82 -3.71
CA CYS A 112 3.10 6.40 -4.11
C CYS A 112 2.36 5.67 -2.98
N THR A 113 2.52 6.14 -1.75
CA THR A 113 1.79 5.72 -0.55
C THR A 113 1.06 6.93 0.01
N PRO A 114 -0.25 7.08 -0.26
CA PRO A 114 -0.96 8.33 0.01
C PRO A 114 -1.21 8.57 1.49
N ASP A 115 -1.29 9.83 1.89
CA ASP A 115 -2.04 10.24 3.06
C ASP A 115 -3.55 10.16 2.77
N ALA A 116 -4.39 10.05 3.81
CA ALA A 116 -5.83 10.02 3.63
C ALA A 116 -6.60 10.70 4.75
N GLU A 117 -7.69 11.37 4.39
CA GLU A 117 -8.68 11.91 5.32
C GLU A 117 -10.05 11.36 4.92
N ILE A 118 -10.68 10.59 5.82
CA ILE A 118 -12.00 9.98 5.61
C ILE A 118 -12.94 10.57 6.67
N ARG A 119 -13.89 11.42 6.26
CA ARG A 119 -14.74 12.19 7.17
C ARG A 119 -16.20 12.20 6.77
N ASN A 120 -17.08 12.20 7.78
CA ASN A 120 -18.52 12.38 7.61
C ASN A 120 -19.12 11.37 6.60
N CYS A 121 -18.58 10.15 6.57
CA CYS A 121 -18.98 9.10 5.65
C CYS A 121 -19.85 8.05 6.37
N HIS A 122 -20.67 7.36 5.60
CA HIS A 122 -21.48 6.24 6.07
C HIS A 122 -21.08 4.96 5.34
N PHE A 123 -20.52 4.03 6.09
CA PHE A 123 -20.16 2.68 5.66
C PHE A 123 -21.27 1.72 6.09
N GLY A 124 -22.26 1.58 5.25
CA GLY A 124 -23.39 0.70 5.49
C GLY A 124 -23.04 -0.76 5.32
N SER A 125 -24.05 -1.61 5.19
CA SER A 125 -23.90 -3.06 5.07
C SER A 125 -23.04 -3.45 3.87
N CYS A 126 -21.84 -3.98 4.13
CA CYS A 126 -20.90 -4.50 3.15
C CYS A 126 -20.42 -5.88 3.59
N ARG A 127 -20.19 -6.80 2.64
CA ARG A 127 -19.85 -8.19 2.96
C ARG A 127 -18.51 -8.33 3.69
N ALA A 128 -17.51 -7.55 3.28
CA ALA A 128 -16.15 -7.63 3.81
C ALA A 128 -15.93 -6.61 4.94
N ARG A 129 -15.09 -5.64 4.73
CA ARG A 129 -14.77 -4.59 5.71
C ARG A 129 -15.40 -3.27 5.31
N GLY A 130 -15.52 -2.33 6.24
CA GLY A 130 -15.92 -0.97 5.91
C GLY A 130 -14.77 -0.19 5.27
N LEU A 131 -13.57 -0.29 5.85
CA LEU A 131 -12.38 0.41 5.41
C LEU A 131 -11.13 -0.43 5.67
N LEU A 132 -10.31 -0.60 4.65
CA LEU A 132 -8.98 -1.21 4.76
C LEU A 132 -7.90 -0.15 4.56
N VAL A 133 -6.96 -0.09 5.50
CA VAL A 133 -5.81 0.83 5.45
C VAL A 133 -4.52 0.02 5.52
N SER A 134 -3.74 0.08 4.46
CA SER A 134 -2.43 -0.58 4.33
C SER A 134 -1.35 0.39 3.84
N THR A 135 -1.53 1.70 4.00
CA THR A 135 -0.55 2.72 3.59
C THR A 135 0.33 3.16 4.77
N PRO A 136 1.63 3.39 4.59
CA PRO A 136 2.48 4.05 5.58
C PRO A 136 2.27 5.57 5.67
N GLY A 137 1.40 6.15 4.86
CA GLY A 137 1.01 7.56 4.92
C GLY A 137 0.21 7.90 6.19
N LYS A 138 -0.02 9.17 6.43
CA LYS A 138 -0.85 9.64 7.53
C LYS A 138 -2.33 9.49 7.19
N VAL A 139 -3.08 8.77 8.02
CA VAL A 139 -4.51 8.52 7.81
C VAL A 139 -5.35 9.06 8.96
N ILE A 140 -6.37 9.84 8.64
CA ILE A 140 -7.35 10.37 9.61
C ILE A 140 -8.74 9.83 9.26
N ILE A 141 -9.36 9.13 10.22
CA ILE A 141 -10.70 8.53 10.09
C ILE A 141 -11.56 9.13 11.20
N GLU A 142 -12.41 10.09 10.86
CA GLU A 142 -13.19 10.78 11.89
C GLU A 142 -14.63 11.13 11.47
N ASN A 143 -15.52 11.14 12.47
CA ASN A 143 -16.93 11.49 12.31
C ASN A 143 -17.67 10.61 11.28
N ASN A 144 -17.31 9.33 11.15
CA ASN A 144 -17.96 8.38 10.25
C ASN A 144 -18.91 7.46 11.02
N VAL A 145 -19.84 6.85 10.29
CA VAL A 145 -20.72 5.79 10.78
C VAL A 145 -20.36 4.49 10.08
N PHE A 146 -20.14 3.42 10.85
CA PHE A 146 -19.80 2.09 10.35
C PHE A 146 -20.87 1.08 10.76
N GLU A 147 -21.47 0.41 9.78
CA GLU A 147 -22.48 -0.65 9.93
C GLU A 147 -22.09 -1.90 9.12
N SER A 148 -20.81 -2.07 8.80
CA SER A 148 -20.33 -3.22 8.03
C SER A 148 -20.44 -4.53 8.80
N SER A 149 -20.81 -5.60 8.12
CA SER A 149 -21.02 -6.94 8.71
C SER A 149 -19.72 -7.66 9.07
N GLY A 150 -18.58 -7.22 8.53
CA GLY A 150 -17.25 -7.67 8.92
C GLY A 150 -16.55 -6.63 9.80
N SER A 151 -15.22 -6.58 9.78
CA SER A 151 -14.48 -5.55 10.51
C SER A 151 -14.85 -4.17 9.98
N ALA A 152 -15.23 -3.24 10.85
CA ALA A 152 -15.53 -1.87 10.46
C ALA A 152 -14.30 -1.20 9.83
N ILE A 153 -13.14 -1.34 10.46
CA ILE A 153 -11.85 -0.86 9.98
C ILE A 153 -10.81 -1.96 10.18
N LEU A 154 -10.08 -2.30 9.13
CA LEU A 154 -8.90 -3.16 9.21
C LEU A 154 -7.65 -2.34 8.89
N ILE A 155 -6.68 -2.38 9.80
CA ILE A 155 -5.37 -1.74 9.64
C ILE A 155 -4.32 -2.85 9.60
N ALA A 156 -3.66 -3.01 8.46
CA ALA A 156 -2.69 -4.09 8.28
C ALA A 156 -1.62 -3.71 7.25
N GLY A 157 -0.38 -4.09 7.50
CA GLY A 157 0.63 -4.19 6.44
C GLY A 157 0.51 -5.53 5.73
N ASP A 158 0.77 -5.60 4.46
CA ASP A 158 0.74 -6.82 3.67
C ASP A 158 1.76 -6.82 2.53
N ALA A 159 3.01 -7.03 2.88
CA ALA A 159 4.11 -7.16 1.94
C ALA A 159 4.47 -8.63 1.63
N ASN A 160 3.62 -9.60 1.96
CA ASN A 160 3.92 -11.02 1.82
C ASN A 160 2.76 -11.91 1.34
N ALA A 161 1.53 -11.41 1.29
CA ALA A 161 0.39 -12.14 0.75
C ALA A 161 -0.26 -11.38 -0.41
N TRP A 162 -0.90 -10.23 -0.16
CA TRP A 162 -1.49 -9.40 -1.22
C TRP A 162 -0.51 -8.40 -1.82
N TYR A 163 0.64 -8.18 -1.20
CA TYR A 163 1.68 -7.24 -1.65
C TYR A 163 1.15 -5.81 -1.84
N GLU A 164 0.30 -5.38 -0.95
CA GLU A 164 -0.30 -4.05 -0.97
C GLU A 164 0.68 -3.00 -0.47
N SER A 165 1.10 -3.09 0.80
CA SER A 165 2.03 -2.13 1.43
C SER A 165 2.79 -2.78 2.58
N GLY A 166 3.87 -2.13 3.00
CA GLY A 166 4.60 -2.45 4.22
C GLY A 166 3.84 -2.03 5.49
N ALA A 167 4.56 -1.59 6.51
CA ALA A 167 3.96 -1.26 7.81
C ALA A 167 3.17 0.05 7.78
N VAL A 168 1.96 0.01 8.28
CA VAL A 168 1.18 1.22 8.63
C VAL A 168 1.87 1.95 9.78
N LYS A 169 1.86 3.30 9.77
CA LYS A 169 2.66 4.11 10.71
C LYS A 169 1.87 5.13 11.52
N ASP A 170 0.98 5.87 10.88
CA ASP A 170 0.31 7.02 11.51
C ASP A 170 -1.19 7.00 11.17
N VAL A 171 -2.00 6.48 12.08
CA VAL A 171 -3.45 6.42 11.91
C VAL A 171 -4.15 7.02 13.12
N LEU A 172 -4.98 8.03 12.89
CA LEU A 172 -5.86 8.63 13.89
C LEU A 172 -7.31 8.24 13.61
N ILE A 173 -7.92 7.52 14.54
CA ILE A 173 -9.34 7.14 14.50
C ILE A 173 -10.04 7.83 15.67
N ARG A 174 -11.01 8.70 15.38
CA ARG A 174 -11.75 9.41 16.43
C ARG A 174 -13.18 9.78 16.03
N ASN A 175 -14.05 9.90 17.04
CA ASN A 175 -15.43 10.39 16.89
C ASN A 175 -16.24 9.60 15.84
N ASN A 176 -15.93 8.31 15.63
CA ASN A 176 -16.71 7.45 14.74
C ASN A 176 -17.79 6.70 15.56
N ASP A 177 -18.91 6.42 14.92
CA ASP A 177 -20.00 5.62 15.45
C ASP A 177 -19.94 4.21 14.83
N PHE A 178 -19.74 3.19 15.65
CA PHE A 178 -19.69 1.80 15.23
C PHE A 178 -20.96 1.11 15.67
N ARG A 179 -21.82 0.75 14.71
CA ARG A 179 -23.12 0.15 14.95
C ARG A 179 -23.12 -1.32 14.58
N TYR A 180 -23.79 -2.12 15.38
CA TYR A 180 -23.95 -3.57 15.14
C TYR A 180 -22.62 -4.31 14.92
N PRO A 181 -21.59 -4.09 15.76
CA PRO A 181 -20.35 -4.86 15.63
C PRO A 181 -20.65 -6.34 15.85
N CYS A 182 -20.12 -7.20 14.96
CA CYS A 182 -20.18 -8.65 15.12
C CYS A 182 -19.17 -9.13 16.15
#